data_b489ca568e9a1e10d95aaf791e422668
#
_entry.id   b489ca568e9a1e10d95aaf791e422668
#
_cell.length_a   1.000
_cell.length_b   1.000
_cell.length_c   1.000
_cell.angle_alpha   90.00
_cell.angle_beta   90.00
_cell.angle_gamma   90.00
#
_symmetry.space_group_name_H-M   'P 1'
#
loop_
_entity.id
_entity.type
_entity.pdbx_description
1 polymer ?
#
loop_
_entity_poly.entity_id
_entity_poly.type
_entity_poly.pdbx_seq_one_letter_code
_entity_poly.pdbx_strand_id
1 'polypeptide(L)'
;MARKRIVKNMSLQEQAQEILRRATEKGVSGNFFFVTTFKRYQVQMSILASLEKEIKDTGTTITKTYVKGRENICTNPAIAEYNKTATAANSTVNTLIQIIEKLGEEQVKESKLLKMMEQLGDE
;
A
#
# COMPACT_ATOMS: atom_id res chain seq x y z
N MET A 1 24.78 -18.70 -8.47
CA MET A 1 23.60 -18.83 -9.30
C MET A 1 22.52 -17.85 -8.87
N ALA A 2 22.18 -16.97 -9.77
CA ALA A 2 21.15 -16.00 -9.47
C ALA A 2 19.82 -16.73 -9.29
N ARG A 3 19.37 -16.81 -8.09
CA ARG A 3 18.09 -17.42 -7.81
C ARG A 3 16.99 -16.41 -8.11
N LYS A 4 16.12 -16.75 -9.03
CA LYS A 4 14.94 -15.97 -9.23
C LYS A 4 14.18 -15.94 -7.91
N ARG A 5 14.02 -14.75 -7.40
CA ARG A 5 13.25 -14.59 -6.19
C ARG A 5 11.78 -14.85 -6.52
N ILE A 6 11.28 -15.95 -6.02
CA ILE A 6 9.86 -16.23 -6.13
C ILE A 6 9.15 -15.27 -5.19
N VAL A 7 8.29 -14.44 -5.75
CA VAL A 7 7.49 -13.56 -4.92
C VAL A 7 6.47 -14.42 -4.20
N LYS A 8 6.69 -14.61 -2.92
CA LYS A 8 5.71 -15.29 -2.08
C LYS A 8 4.43 -14.47 -2.05
N ASN A 9 3.30 -15.15 -1.92
CA ASN A 9 2.06 -14.48 -1.61
C ASN A 9 2.18 -13.84 -0.23
N MET A 10 2.59 -12.60 -0.21
CA MET A 10 2.69 -11.85 1.03
C MET A 10 1.28 -11.48 1.50
N SER A 11 1.02 -11.62 2.78
CA SER A 11 -0.21 -11.12 3.36
C SER A 11 -0.24 -9.59 3.24
N LEU A 12 -1.43 -9.01 3.37
CA LEU A 12 -1.56 -7.55 3.32
C LEU A 12 -0.72 -6.88 4.41
N GLN A 13 -0.68 -7.50 5.58
CA GLN A 13 0.11 -7.00 6.69
C GLN A 13 1.60 -7.05 6.39
N GLU A 14 2.07 -8.14 5.78
CA GLU A 14 3.47 -8.27 5.38
C GLU A 14 3.86 -7.24 4.34
N GLN A 15 2.97 -6.93 3.40
CA GLN A 15 3.21 -5.90 2.39
C GLN A 15 3.39 -4.53 3.05
N ALA A 16 2.53 -4.19 4.02
CA ALA A 16 2.63 -2.94 4.74
C ALA A 16 3.94 -2.85 5.53
N GLN A 17 4.34 -3.95 6.14
CA GLN A 17 5.60 -4.01 6.89
C GLN A 17 6.81 -3.81 5.98
N GLU A 18 6.76 -4.38 4.78
CA GLU A 18 7.86 -4.23 3.83
C GLU A 18 8.01 -2.78 3.37
N ILE A 19 6.90 -2.10 3.11
CA ILE A 19 6.92 -0.68 2.74
C ILE A 19 7.51 0.16 3.88
N LEU A 20 7.08 -0.10 5.09
CA LEU A 20 7.59 0.61 6.26
C LEU A 20 9.09 0.36 6.47
N ARG A 21 9.52 -0.88 6.25
CA ARG A 21 10.93 -1.25 6.35
C ARG A 21 11.78 -0.42 5.37
N ARG A 22 11.33 -0.34 4.12
CA ARG A 22 12.04 0.43 3.10
C ARG A 22 12.09 1.92 3.44
N ALA A 23 10.99 2.45 3.95
CA ALA A 23 10.94 3.85 4.37
C ALA A 23 11.90 4.11 5.53
N THR A 24 11.95 3.20 6.49
CA THR A 24 12.85 3.30 7.63
C THR A 24 14.31 3.25 7.17
N GLU A 25 14.61 2.33 6.26
CA GLU A 25 15.94 2.18 5.70
C GLU A 25 16.42 3.44 4.99
N LYS A 26 15.52 4.14 4.32
CA LYS A 26 15.83 5.39 3.63
C LYS A 26 15.71 6.63 4.52
N GLY A 27 15.32 6.44 5.78
CA GLY A 27 15.22 7.54 6.73
C GLY A 27 14.01 8.44 6.53
N VAL A 28 12.97 7.96 5.85
CA VAL A 28 11.79 8.79 5.56
C VAL A 28 10.55 8.34 6.34
N SER A 29 10.67 7.35 7.21
CA SER A 29 9.52 6.79 7.93
C SER A 29 8.79 7.79 8.82
N GLY A 30 9.46 8.85 9.25
CA GLY A 30 8.84 9.90 10.05
C GLY A 30 8.39 11.12 9.25
N ASN A 31 8.58 11.09 7.94
CA ASN A 31 8.21 12.21 7.10
C ASN A 31 6.69 12.36 7.02
N PHE A 32 6.20 13.60 7.07
CA PHE A 32 4.77 13.88 7.07
C PHE A 32 4.05 13.29 5.86
N PHE A 33 4.61 13.46 4.67
CA PHE A 33 3.98 12.94 3.45
C PHE A 33 3.95 11.42 3.45
N PHE A 34 5.02 10.80 3.92
CA PHE A 34 5.06 9.35 4.02
C PHE A 34 4.01 8.85 5.03
N VAL A 35 3.99 9.42 6.22
CA VAL A 35 3.08 8.98 7.29
C VAL A 35 1.62 9.11 6.85
N THR A 36 1.26 10.23 6.23
CA THR A 36 -0.11 10.48 5.78
C THR A 36 -0.52 9.47 4.70
N THR A 37 0.35 9.27 3.72
CA THR A 37 0.07 8.34 2.62
C THR A 37 0.05 6.90 3.09
N PHE A 38 0.95 6.54 3.98
CA PHE A 38 1.02 5.19 4.54
C PHE A 38 -0.24 4.85 5.35
N LYS A 39 -0.76 5.83 6.08
CA LYS A 39 -2.01 5.64 6.82
C LYS A 39 -3.17 5.36 5.88
N ARG A 40 -3.24 6.09 4.76
CA ARG A 40 -4.25 5.83 3.73
C ARG A 40 -4.12 4.41 3.19
N TYR A 41 -2.89 3.98 2.94
CA TYR A 41 -2.63 2.63 2.48
C TYR A 41 -3.14 1.60 3.47
N GLN A 42 -2.89 1.80 4.76
CA GLN A 42 -3.35 0.88 5.79
C GLN A 42 -4.88 0.78 5.84
N VAL A 43 -5.58 1.89 5.66
CA VAL A 43 -7.05 1.88 5.58
C VAL A 43 -7.52 1.08 4.37
N GLN A 44 -6.89 1.28 3.22
CA GLN A 44 -7.22 0.54 2.00
C GLN A 44 -6.99 -0.96 2.19
N MET A 45 -5.91 -1.34 2.85
CA MET A 45 -5.64 -2.75 3.16
C MET A 45 -6.71 -3.34 4.06
N SER A 46 -7.16 -2.57 5.03
CA SER A 46 -8.23 -2.99 5.94
C SER A 46 -9.54 -3.22 5.19
N ILE A 47 -9.87 -2.33 4.26
CA ILE A 47 -11.06 -2.47 3.42
C ILE A 47 -10.96 -3.71 2.54
N LEU A 48 -9.80 -3.93 1.93
CA LEU A 48 -9.57 -5.11 1.08
C LEU A 48 -9.73 -6.40 1.87
N ALA A 49 -9.22 -6.45 3.09
CA ALA A 49 -9.35 -7.63 3.94
C ALA A 49 -10.81 -7.92 4.27
N SER A 50 -11.59 -6.88 4.58
CA SER A 50 -13.02 -7.02 4.86
C SER A 50 -13.80 -7.50 3.64
N LEU A 51 -13.50 -6.94 2.48
CA LEU A 51 -14.18 -7.32 1.24
C LEU A 51 -13.82 -8.75 0.83
N GLU A 52 -12.56 -9.12 1.00
CA GLU A 52 -12.10 -10.48 0.71
C GLU A 52 -12.84 -11.49 1.57
N LYS A 53 -13.01 -11.18 2.85
CA LYS A 53 -13.77 -12.05 3.75
C LYS A 53 -15.23 -12.15 3.33
N GLU A 54 -15.83 -11.03 2.97
CA GLU A 54 -17.22 -11.01 2.52
C GLU A 54 -17.41 -11.84 1.25
N ILE A 55 -16.51 -11.72 0.30
CA ILE A 55 -16.58 -12.51 -0.93
C ILE A 55 -16.44 -13.99 -0.64
N LYS A 56 -15.53 -14.36 0.27
CA LYS A 56 -15.35 -15.74 0.70
C LYS A 56 -16.60 -16.30 1.35
N ASP A 57 -17.23 -15.53 2.22
CA ASP A 57 -18.38 -15.97 2.99
C ASP A 57 -19.66 -16.01 2.16
N THR A 58 -19.81 -15.06 1.24
CA THR A 58 -21.04 -14.89 0.45
C THR A 58 -20.95 -15.55 -0.92
N GLY A 59 -19.74 -15.67 -1.47
CA GLY A 59 -19.49 -16.21 -2.80
C GLY A 59 -19.49 -15.12 -3.86
N THR A 60 -19.27 -15.54 -5.12
CA THR A 60 -19.14 -14.61 -6.24
C THR A 60 -20.47 -14.13 -6.79
N THR A 61 -21.55 -14.81 -6.45
CA THR A 61 -22.91 -14.44 -6.88
C THR A 61 -23.79 -14.33 -5.65
N ILE A 62 -24.79 -13.49 -5.75
CA ILE A 62 -25.81 -13.35 -4.73
C ILE A 62 -27.19 -13.40 -5.37
N THR A 63 -28.18 -13.74 -4.58
CA THR A 63 -29.56 -13.75 -5.02
C THR A 63 -30.25 -12.49 -4.49
N LYS A 64 -30.85 -11.74 -5.41
CA LYS A 64 -31.63 -10.55 -5.03
C LYS A 64 -33.08 -10.78 -5.42
N THR A 65 -33.98 -10.38 -4.54
CA THR A 65 -35.40 -10.40 -4.82
C THR A 65 -35.80 -9.02 -5.35
N TYR A 66 -36.19 -8.99 -6.62
CA TYR A 66 -36.78 -7.82 -7.22
C TYR A 66 -38.29 -8.04 -7.29
N VAL A 67 -39.01 -7.04 -7.44
CA VAL A 67 -40.50 -6.98 -7.62
C VAL A 67 -41.26 -8.30 -7.42
N LYS A 68 -42.09 -8.35 -6.40
CA LYS A 68 -43.08 -9.46 -6.14
C LYS A 68 -42.47 -10.85 -6.09
N GLY A 69 -41.37 -11.00 -5.37
CA GLY A 69 -40.80 -12.31 -5.10
C GLY A 69 -39.98 -12.93 -6.22
N ARG A 70 -39.68 -12.19 -7.27
CA ARG A 70 -38.77 -12.68 -8.30
C ARG A 70 -37.35 -12.60 -7.81
N GLU A 71 -36.66 -13.72 -7.89
CA GLU A 71 -35.25 -13.81 -7.51
C GLU A 71 -34.37 -13.73 -8.74
N ASN A 72 -33.35 -12.86 -8.67
CA ASN A 72 -32.31 -12.78 -9.72
C ASN A 72 -30.96 -13.06 -9.12
N ILE A 73 -30.20 -13.87 -9.82
CA ILE A 73 -28.80 -14.12 -9.44
C ILE A 73 -27.96 -13.01 -10.08
N CYS A 74 -27.14 -12.34 -9.27
CA CYS A 74 -26.27 -11.32 -9.78
C CYS A 74 -24.89 -11.44 -9.14
N THR A 75 -23.91 -10.78 -9.75
CA THR A 75 -22.55 -10.74 -9.22
C THR A 75 -22.56 -10.08 -7.85
N ASN A 76 -21.78 -10.63 -6.92
CA ASN A 76 -21.63 -10.05 -5.59
C ASN A 76 -21.02 -8.65 -5.74
N PRO A 77 -21.71 -7.58 -5.28
CA PRO A 77 -21.20 -6.22 -5.41
C PRO A 77 -19.85 -6.00 -4.72
N ALA A 78 -19.52 -6.81 -3.74
CA ALA A 78 -18.24 -6.72 -3.05
C ALA A 78 -17.06 -6.93 -4.00
N ILE A 79 -17.25 -7.67 -5.09
CA ILE A 79 -16.20 -7.91 -6.09
C ILE A 79 -15.82 -6.61 -6.80
N ALA A 80 -16.81 -5.81 -7.21
CA ALA A 80 -16.55 -4.53 -7.85
C ALA A 80 -15.87 -3.56 -6.88
N GLU A 81 -16.31 -3.53 -5.64
CA GLU A 81 -15.70 -2.70 -4.61
C GLU A 81 -14.28 -3.15 -4.29
N TYR A 82 -14.04 -4.46 -4.25
CA TYR A 82 -12.71 -4.99 -4.07
C TYR A 82 -11.78 -4.50 -5.18
N ASN A 83 -12.21 -4.61 -6.42
CA ASN A 83 -11.40 -4.20 -7.57
C ASN A 83 -11.09 -2.70 -7.56
N LYS A 84 -12.06 -1.87 -7.21
CA LYS A 84 -11.86 -0.44 -7.07
C LYS A 84 -10.85 -0.11 -5.99
N THR A 85 -11.00 -0.74 -4.83
CA THR A 85 -10.10 -0.50 -3.70
C THR A 85 -8.69 -1.01 -4.01
N ALA A 86 -8.58 -2.16 -4.68
CA ALA A 86 -7.28 -2.70 -5.08
C ALA A 86 -6.56 -1.75 -6.04
N THR A 87 -7.29 -1.18 -7.00
CA THR A 87 -6.72 -0.21 -7.93
C THR A 87 -6.25 1.04 -7.20
N ALA A 88 -7.06 1.54 -6.27
CA ALA A 88 -6.69 2.69 -5.46
C ALA A 88 -5.47 2.39 -4.58
N ALA A 89 -5.42 1.20 -4.00
CA ALA A 89 -4.28 0.79 -3.18
C ALA A 89 -3.00 0.69 -3.99
N ASN A 90 -3.09 0.18 -5.22
CA ASN A 90 -1.93 0.14 -6.12
C ASN A 90 -1.40 1.54 -6.42
N SER A 91 -2.29 2.50 -6.64
CA SER A 91 -1.90 3.89 -6.85
C SER A 91 -1.22 4.46 -5.61
N THR A 92 -1.74 4.13 -4.43
CA THR A 92 -1.14 4.58 -3.17
C THR A 92 0.25 3.98 -2.99
N VAL A 93 0.44 2.70 -3.33
CA VAL A 93 1.75 2.06 -3.28
C VAL A 93 2.75 2.77 -4.19
N ASN A 94 2.34 3.10 -5.41
CA ASN A 94 3.19 3.83 -6.33
C ASN A 94 3.60 5.18 -5.76
N THR A 95 2.67 5.89 -5.13
CA THR A 95 2.95 7.15 -4.47
C THR A 95 3.95 6.96 -3.32
N LEU A 96 3.76 5.91 -2.52
CA LEU A 96 4.68 5.61 -1.42
C LEU A 96 6.09 5.33 -1.93
N ILE A 97 6.21 4.56 -3.00
CA ILE A 97 7.51 4.26 -3.60
C ILE A 97 8.19 5.55 -4.05
N GLN A 98 7.45 6.43 -4.72
CA GLN A 98 7.99 7.72 -5.16
C GLN A 98 8.44 8.59 -3.98
N ILE A 99 7.65 8.62 -2.91
CA ILE A 99 8.01 9.37 -1.71
C ILE A 99 9.31 8.83 -1.12
N ILE A 100 9.39 7.51 -0.97
CA ILE A 100 10.57 6.86 -0.40
C ILE A 100 11.81 7.17 -1.22
N GLU A 101 11.73 7.04 -2.54
CA GLU A 101 12.87 7.30 -3.42
C GLU A 101 13.29 8.76 -3.42
N LYS A 102 12.34 9.67 -3.64
CA LYS A 102 12.65 11.11 -3.72
C LYS A 102 13.18 11.68 -2.42
N LEU A 103 12.47 11.42 -1.33
CA LEU A 103 12.89 11.95 -0.03
C LEU A 103 14.13 11.25 0.48
N GLY A 104 14.31 9.98 0.15
CA GLY A 104 15.54 9.27 0.48
C GLY A 104 16.74 9.89 -0.21
N GLU A 105 16.62 10.26 -1.47
CA GLU A 105 17.68 10.94 -2.22
C GLU A 105 18.00 12.31 -1.62
N GLU A 106 16.98 13.07 -1.28
CA GLU A 106 17.16 14.38 -0.67
C GLU A 106 17.86 14.28 0.67
N GLN A 107 17.55 13.27 1.46
CA GLN A 107 18.21 13.05 2.74
C GLN A 107 19.69 12.74 2.55
N VAL A 108 20.04 11.95 1.55
CA VAL A 108 21.43 11.65 1.26
C VAL A 108 22.18 12.91 0.84
N LYS A 109 21.58 13.73 0.00
CA LYS A 109 22.17 15.00 -0.44
C LYS A 109 22.39 15.95 0.72
N GLU A 110 21.39 16.07 1.59
CA GLU A 110 21.46 16.93 2.76
C GLU A 110 22.55 16.46 3.72
N SER A 111 22.65 15.16 3.93
CA SER A 111 23.68 14.58 4.78
C SER A 111 25.07 14.86 4.26
N LYS A 112 25.27 14.75 2.94
CA LYS A 112 26.55 15.06 2.31
C LYS A 112 26.90 16.53 2.45
N LEU A 113 25.91 17.40 2.25
CA LEU A 113 26.12 18.83 2.37
C LEU A 113 26.52 19.21 3.78
N LEU A 114 25.84 18.64 4.79
CA LEU A 114 26.17 18.89 6.19
C LEU A 114 27.59 18.46 6.53
N LYS A 115 28.02 17.31 6.02
CA LYS A 115 29.40 16.84 6.21
C LYS A 115 30.41 17.80 5.59
N MET A 116 30.13 18.31 4.41
CA MET A 116 30.98 19.28 3.76
C MET A 116 31.07 20.57 4.56
N MET A 117 29.94 21.02 5.09
CA MET A 117 29.91 22.24 5.90
C MET A 117 30.68 22.06 7.20
N GLU A 118 30.58 20.89 7.83
CA GLU A 118 31.34 20.58 9.03
C GLU A 118 32.84 20.62 8.76
N GLN A 119 33.28 20.05 7.63
CA GLN A 119 34.68 20.06 7.26
C GLN A 119 35.20 21.48 7.01
N LEU A 120 34.38 22.34 6.43
CA LEU A 120 34.76 23.73 6.22
C LEU A 120 34.76 24.53 7.51
N GLY A 121 33.89 24.18 8.45
CA GLY A 121 33.79 24.87 9.73
C GLY A 121 34.93 24.57 10.70
N ASP A 122 35.65 23.47 10.45
CA ASP A 122 36.75 23.05 11.35
C ASP A 122 38.07 23.76 11.06
N GLU A 123 38.09 24.65 10.11
CA GLU A 123 39.28 25.48 9.86
C GLU A 123 39.17 26.83 10.63
#